data_070cd71fa577b68a3274d37051317722
#
_entry.id   070cd71fa577b68a3274d37051317722
#
_cell.length_a   1.000
_cell.length_b   1.000
_cell.length_c   1.000
_cell.angle_alpha   90.00
_cell.angle_beta   90.00
_cell.angle_gamma   90.00
#
_symmetry.space_group_name_H-M   'P 1'
#
loop_
_entity.id
_entity.type
_entity.pdbx_description
1 polymer ?
#
loop_
_entity_poly.entity_id
_entity_poly.type
_entity_poly.pdbx_seq_one_letter_code
_entity_poly.pdbx_strand_id
1 'polypeptide(L)'
;HRRHNLDIDPESLVFSTGVVPAISSVIRKLSTPAEKVLVMTPVYNIFFNSIVNNGRQVLESPLVYDGEQYGIDFNDLESKLADPQTTLMILCNPHNPIGRLWSREELLRIGELCAKYQVVVIADEIHCDLTDPQVEYIPFASVSSVCENLSVTCLAPTKTFNLAGLQTAAIVVANPNLR
;
A
#
# COMPACT_ATOMS: atom_id res chain seq x y z
N HIS A 1 0.93 16.02 9.18
CA HIS A 1 0.56 16.07 10.60
C HIS A 1 -0.87 16.59 10.83
N ARG A 2 -1.26 17.78 10.28
CA ARG A 2 -2.55 18.44 10.61
C ARG A 2 -3.80 17.59 10.34
N ARG A 3 -3.80 16.72 9.34
CA ARG A 3 -4.99 15.97 8.93
C ARG A 3 -4.95 14.51 9.38
N HIS A 4 -3.80 13.87 9.37
CA HIS A 4 -3.70 12.40 9.51
C HIS A 4 -2.68 11.95 10.56
N ASN A 5 -2.21 12.84 11.45
CA ASN A 5 -1.21 12.54 12.49
C ASN A 5 0.04 11.79 11.97
N LEU A 6 0.44 12.09 10.73
CA LEU A 6 1.65 11.57 10.13
C LEU A 6 2.69 12.69 10.05
N ASP A 7 3.77 12.55 10.79
CA ASP A 7 4.94 13.42 10.68
C ASP A 7 5.83 12.90 9.55
N ILE A 8 6.07 13.78 8.57
CA ILE A 8 6.87 13.45 7.40
C ILE A 8 8.12 14.32 7.42
N ASP A 9 9.28 13.67 7.48
CA ASP A 9 10.54 14.35 7.22
C ASP A 9 10.57 14.77 5.74
N PRO A 10 10.79 16.06 5.42
CA PRO A 10 10.91 16.52 4.04
C PRO A 10 11.94 15.75 3.22
N GLU A 11 13.01 15.27 3.84
CA GLU A 11 14.04 14.45 3.18
C GLU A 11 13.53 13.07 2.76
N SER A 12 12.41 12.60 3.34
CA SER A 12 11.77 11.33 2.96
C SER A 12 10.87 11.43 1.73
N LEU A 13 10.68 12.63 1.18
CA LEU A 13 9.78 12.89 0.05
C LEU A 13 10.47 12.70 -1.29
N VAL A 14 9.85 11.88 -2.15
CA VAL A 14 10.23 11.68 -3.55
C VAL A 14 9.06 12.05 -4.45
N PHE A 15 9.31 12.83 -5.48
CA PHE A 15 8.28 13.21 -6.46
C PHE A 15 8.06 12.14 -7.53
N SER A 16 6.80 11.98 -7.94
CA SER A 16 6.42 11.17 -9.09
C SER A 16 5.32 11.87 -9.91
N THR A 17 5.21 11.52 -11.18
CA THR A 17 4.14 12.00 -12.08
C THR A 17 2.78 11.39 -11.80
N GLY A 18 2.67 10.48 -10.84
CA GLY A 18 1.45 9.83 -10.42
C GLY A 18 1.72 8.61 -9.54
N VAL A 19 0.70 8.13 -8.84
CA VAL A 19 0.82 6.96 -7.95
C VAL A 19 1.10 5.68 -8.76
N VAL A 20 0.43 5.47 -9.89
CA VAL A 20 0.65 4.28 -10.74
C VAL A 20 2.08 4.22 -11.30
N PRO A 21 2.66 5.31 -11.88
CA PRO A 21 4.07 5.35 -12.23
C PRO A 21 5.02 5.10 -11.05
N ALA A 22 4.69 5.61 -9.86
CA ALA A 22 5.46 5.37 -8.63
C ALA A 22 5.47 3.89 -8.26
N ILE A 23 4.29 3.26 -8.15
CA ILE A 23 4.15 1.83 -7.86
C ILE A 23 4.97 0.99 -8.84
N SER A 24 4.84 1.27 -10.15
CA SER A 24 5.61 0.57 -11.18
C SER A 24 7.13 0.75 -11.01
N SER A 25 7.58 1.93 -10.59
CA SER A 25 9.00 2.21 -10.34
C SER A 25 9.51 1.49 -9.09
N VAL A 26 8.72 1.48 -8.01
CA VAL A 26 9.05 0.76 -6.76
C VAL A 26 9.14 -0.75 -7.03
N ILE A 27 8.17 -1.32 -7.76
CA ILE A 27 8.19 -2.73 -8.15
C ILE A 27 9.51 -3.08 -8.88
N ARG A 28 9.93 -2.26 -9.85
CA ARG A 28 11.18 -2.51 -10.58
C ARG A 28 12.43 -2.38 -9.71
N LYS A 29 12.41 -1.49 -8.73
CA LYS A 29 13.58 -1.19 -7.89
C LYS A 29 13.75 -2.14 -6.71
N LEU A 30 12.65 -2.55 -6.09
CA LEU A 30 12.67 -3.32 -4.85
C LEU A 30 12.32 -4.81 -5.04
N SER A 31 12.22 -5.26 -6.28
CA SER A 31 12.05 -6.68 -6.60
C SER A 31 12.81 -7.06 -7.87
N THR A 32 12.98 -8.35 -8.11
CA THR A 32 13.58 -8.90 -9.33
C THR A 32 12.50 -9.52 -10.25
N PRO A 33 12.76 -9.67 -11.57
CA PRO A 33 11.83 -10.36 -12.45
C PRO A 33 11.47 -11.75 -11.95
N ALA A 34 10.21 -12.14 -12.13
CA ALA A 34 9.56 -13.36 -11.66
C ALA A 34 9.27 -13.45 -10.16
N GLU A 35 9.73 -12.53 -9.32
CA GLU A 35 9.26 -12.45 -7.94
C GLU A 35 7.78 -12.07 -7.86
N LYS A 36 7.18 -12.35 -6.72
CA LYS A 36 5.76 -12.18 -6.47
C LYS A 36 5.49 -10.87 -5.75
N VAL A 37 4.42 -10.19 -6.19
CA VAL A 37 3.86 -9.01 -5.53
C VAL A 37 2.46 -9.37 -5.04
N LEU A 38 2.25 -9.31 -3.73
CA LEU A 38 1.00 -9.67 -3.10
C LEU A 38 -0.01 -8.51 -3.18
N VAL A 39 -1.26 -8.85 -3.49
CA VAL A 39 -2.43 -7.94 -3.45
C VAL A 39 -3.60 -8.63 -2.76
N MET A 40 -4.39 -7.88 -1.99
CA MET A 40 -5.64 -8.38 -1.39
C MET A 40 -6.80 -8.09 -2.34
N THR A 41 -7.45 -9.12 -2.86
CA THR A 41 -8.52 -8.98 -3.87
C THR A 41 -9.93 -9.13 -3.27
N PRO A 42 -10.96 -8.41 -3.87
CA PRO A 42 -10.89 -7.55 -5.06
C PRO A 42 -10.15 -6.23 -4.78
N VAL A 43 -9.35 -5.77 -5.73
CA VAL A 43 -8.56 -4.54 -5.60
C VAL A 43 -8.48 -3.81 -6.95
N TYR A 44 -8.02 -2.58 -6.95
CA TYR A 44 -7.85 -1.76 -8.14
C TYR A 44 -7.06 -2.50 -9.23
N ASN A 45 -7.71 -2.68 -10.38
CA ASN A 45 -7.22 -3.55 -11.46
C ASN A 45 -5.87 -3.11 -12.07
N ILE A 46 -5.50 -1.83 -11.98
CA ILE A 46 -4.23 -1.33 -12.51
C ILE A 46 -3.02 -1.89 -11.73
N PHE A 47 -3.20 -2.37 -10.49
CA PHE A 47 -2.11 -3.04 -9.79
C PHE A 47 -1.64 -4.30 -10.49
N PHE A 48 -2.56 -5.09 -11.04
CA PHE A 48 -2.24 -6.27 -11.86
C PHE A 48 -1.36 -5.89 -13.05
N ASN A 49 -1.74 -4.84 -13.77
CA ASN A 49 -0.97 -4.34 -14.91
C ASN A 49 0.40 -3.82 -14.47
N SER A 50 0.48 -3.10 -13.33
CA SER A 50 1.73 -2.59 -12.79
C SER A 50 2.70 -3.71 -12.39
N ILE A 51 2.18 -4.85 -11.95
CA ILE A 51 2.97 -6.03 -11.59
C ILE A 51 3.43 -6.77 -12.85
N VAL A 52 2.47 -7.17 -13.69
CA VAL A 52 2.74 -8.03 -14.85
C VAL A 52 3.60 -7.32 -15.91
N ASN A 53 3.30 -6.06 -16.22
CA ASN A 53 4.05 -5.28 -17.20
C ASN A 53 5.51 -5.01 -16.76
N ASN A 54 5.81 -5.18 -15.48
CA ASN A 54 7.17 -5.09 -14.96
C ASN A 54 7.85 -6.47 -14.79
N GLY A 55 7.24 -7.55 -15.30
CA GLY A 55 7.80 -8.91 -15.29
C GLY A 55 7.74 -9.62 -13.95
N ARG A 56 6.85 -9.17 -13.04
CA ARG A 56 6.59 -9.81 -11.74
C ARG A 56 5.31 -10.64 -11.82
N GLN A 57 5.13 -11.52 -10.84
CA GLN A 57 3.93 -12.35 -10.73
C GLN A 57 2.97 -11.75 -9.71
N VAL A 58 1.69 -11.77 -10.02
CA VAL A 58 0.64 -11.41 -9.06
C VAL A 58 0.42 -12.57 -8.11
N LEU A 59 0.42 -12.28 -6.81
CA LEU A 59 0.01 -13.21 -5.76
C LEU A 59 -1.23 -12.63 -5.07
N GLU A 60 -2.35 -13.34 -5.18
CA GLU A 60 -3.62 -12.86 -4.63
C GLU A 60 -3.90 -13.47 -3.26
N SER A 61 -4.30 -12.62 -2.31
CA SER A 61 -4.90 -13.01 -1.04
C SER A 61 -6.36 -12.51 -1.04
N PRO A 62 -7.34 -13.37 -1.34
CA PRO A 62 -8.73 -12.95 -1.42
C PRO A 62 -9.27 -12.50 -0.07
N LEU A 63 -9.94 -11.34 -0.07
CA LEU A 63 -10.71 -10.88 1.09
C LEU A 63 -11.97 -11.75 1.26
N VAL A 64 -12.37 -11.95 2.50
CA VAL A 64 -13.57 -12.71 2.85
C VAL A 64 -14.73 -11.73 3.04
N TYR A 65 -15.86 -12.00 2.38
CA TYR A 65 -17.09 -11.24 2.56
C TYR A 65 -18.04 -12.02 3.47
N ASP A 66 -18.44 -11.42 4.59
CA ASP A 66 -19.33 -12.04 5.59
C ASP A 66 -20.82 -11.81 5.35
N GLY A 67 -21.17 -11.07 4.31
CA GLY A 67 -22.53 -10.64 3.99
C GLY A 67 -22.79 -9.15 4.23
N GLU A 68 -21.92 -8.50 5.00
CA GLU A 68 -22.02 -7.07 5.34
C GLU A 68 -20.74 -6.32 4.94
N GLN A 69 -19.58 -6.88 5.24
CA GLN A 69 -18.30 -6.24 4.96
C GLN A 69 -17.22 -7.23 4.52
N TYR A 70 -16.17 -6.70 3.92
CA TYR A 70 -14.97 -7.45 3.60
C TYR A 70 -13.99 -7.45 4.77
N GLY A 71 -13.40 -8.61 5.04
CA GLY A 71 -12.36 -8.81 6.05
C GLY A 71 -11.12 -9.48 5.46
N ILE A 72 -10.02 -9.45 6.20
CA ILE A 72 -8.76 -10.10 5.83
C ILE A 72 -8.73 -11.52 6.38
N ASP A 73 -8.51 -12.51 5.50
CA ASP A 73 -8.08 -13.84 5.95
C ASP A 73 -6.57 -13.79 6.27
N PHE A 74 -6.27 -13.58 7.53
CA PHE A 74 -4.88 -13.49 7.98
C PHE A 74 -4.10 -14.81 7.89
N ASN A 75 -4.77 -15.96 7.85
CA ASN A 75 -4.10 -17.24 7.64
C ASN A 75 -3.65 -17.38 6.19
N ASP A 76 -4.52 -17.01 5.25
CA ASP A 76 -4.18 -16.98 3.83
C ASP A 76 -3.09 -15.94 3.56
N LEU A 77 -3.26 -14.71 4.09
CA LEU A 77 -2.28 -13.63 3.95
C LEU A 77 -0.90 -14.07 4.46
N GLU A 78 -0.81 -14.63 5.66
CA GLU A 78 0.45 -15.10 6.24
C GLU A 78 1.09 -16.20 5.40
N SER A 79 0.31 -17.17 4.92
CA SER A 79 0.82 -18.24 4.07
C SER A 79 1.43 -17.73 2.77
N LYS A 80 0.86 -16.67 2.20
CA LYS A 80 1.32 -16.00 0.97
C LYS A 80 2.57 -15.15 1.20
N LEU A 81 2.63 -14.47 2.34
CA LEU A 81 3.82 -13.71 2.75
C LEU A 81 5.01 -14.63 3.07
N ALA A 82 4.73 -15.84 3.57
CA ALA A 82 5.78 -16.84 3.86
C ALA A 82 6.41 -17.48 2.62
N ASP A 83 5.86 -17.27 1.43
CA ASP A 83 6.47 -17.70 0.18
C ASP A 83 7.76 -16.90 -0.05
N PRO A 84 8.94 -17.54 -0.18
CA PRO A 84 10.22 -16.84 -0.30
C PRO A 84 10.35 -16.01 -1.59
N GLN A 85 9.46 -16.17 -2.55
CA GLN A 85 9.40 -15.33 -3.75
C GLN A 85 8.53 -14.07 -3.56
N THR A 86 7.81 -13.95 -2.44
CA THR A 86 7.00 -12.75 -2.14
C THR A 86 7.90 -11.68 -1.54
N THR A 87 8.17 -10.63 -2.29
CA THR A 87 9.08 -9.54 -1.89
C THR A 87 8.37 -8.23 -1.63
N LEU A 88 7.22 -8.03 -2.26
CA LEU A 88 6.42 -6.82 -2.13
C LEU A 88 4.95 -7.15 -1.86
N MET A 89 4.28 -6.25 -1.14
CA MET A 89 2.82 -6.21 -1.01
C MET A 89 2.32 -4.82 -1.41
N ILE A 90 1.28 -4.74 -2.24
CA ILE A 90 0.56 -3.49 -2.47
C ILE A 90 -0.65 -3.46 -1.54
N LEU A 91 -0.62 -2.54 -0.58
CA LEU A 91 -1.70 -2.26 0.35
C LEU A 91 -2.50 -1.06 -0.13
N CYS A 92 -3.77 -1.24 -0.46
CA CYS A 92 -4.69 -0.15 -0.79
C CYS A 92 -5.39 0.32 0.50
N ASN A 93 -5.21 1.58 0.89
CA ASN A 93 -5.76 2.12 2.15
C ASN A 93 -6.12 3.61 2.01
N PRO A 94 -7.37 3.99 1.87
CA PRO A 94 -8.61 3.19 1.80
C PRO A 94 -8.64 2.19 0.64
N HIS A 95 -9.30 1.05 0.83
CA HIS A 95 -9.26 -0.05 -0.13
C HIS A 95 -10.30 0.12 -1.26
N ASN A 96 -9.82 0.30 -2.46
CA ASN A 96 -10.61 0.41 -3.68
C ASN A 96 -10.68 -0.95 -4.40
N PRO A 97 -11.86 -1.50 -4.79
CA PRO A 97 -13.15 -0.81 -4.96
C PRO A 97 -14.14 -0.96 -3.79
N ILE A 98 -13.80 -1.69 -2.74
CA ILE A 98 -14.77 -2.06 -1.70
C ILE A 98 -15.06 -0.94 -0.68
N GLY A 99 -14.30 0.17 -0.70
CA GLY A 99 -14.48 1.30 0.20
C GLY A 99 -14.10 1.03 1.67
N ARG A 100 -13.28 -0.02 1.93
CA ARG A 100 -12.90 -0.43 3.27
C ARG A 100 -11.76 0.44 3.82
N LEU A 101 -11.92 0.92 5.04
CA LEU A 101 -10.84 1.45 5.88
C LEU A 101 -10.36 0.35 6.82
N TRP A 102 -9.06 0.13 6.86
CA TRP A 102 -8.47 -0.87 7.74
C TRP A 102 -8.29 -0.30 9.14
N SER A 103 -8.61 -1.09 10.16
CA SER A 103 -8.39 -0.70 11.56
C SER A 103 -6.89 -0.65 11.89
N ARG A 104 -6.55 0.03 12.99
CA ARG A 104 -5.17 0.09 13.49
C ARG A 104 -4.61 -1.31 13.77
N GLU A 105 -5.44 -2.19 14.31
CA GLU A 105 -5.08 -3.58 14.61
C GLU A 105 -4.81 -4.40 13.35
N GLU A 106 -5.66 -4.23 12.32
CA GLU A 106 -5.46 -4.89 11.03
C GLU A 106 -4.16 -4.40 10.36
N LEU A 107 -3.94 -3.08 10.32
CA LEU A 107 -2.73 -2.48 9.75
C LEU A 107 -1.47 -2.90 10.52
N LEU A 108 -1.53 -2.92 11.86
CA LEU A 108 -0.41 -3.38 12.69
C LEU A 108 -0.07 -4.84 12.38
N ARG A 109 -1.07 -5.71 12.32
CA ARG A 109 -0.87 -7.13 12.02
C ARG A 109 -0.30 -7.35 10.62
N ILE A 110 -0.77 -6.60 9.62
CA ILE A 110 -0.15 -6.61 8.28
C ILE A 110 1.33 -6.24 8.38
N GLY A 111 1.66 -5.15 9.08
CA GLY A 111 3.03 -4.68 9.24
C GLY A 111 3.94 -5.70 9.93
N GLU A 112 3.46 -6.34 11.00
CA GLU A 112 4.19 -7.37 11.72
C GLU A 112 4.46 -8.61 10.85
N LEU A 113 3.46 -9.07 10.08
CA LEU A 113 3.62 -10.18 9.15
C LEU A 113 4.59 -9.83 8.01
N CYS A 114 4.46 -8.66 7.41
CA CYS A 114 5.39 -8.20 6.37
C CYS A 114 6.83 -8.10 6.90
N ALA A 115 7.02 -7.59 8.12
CA ALA A 115 8.34 -7.54 8.76
C ALA A 115 8.90 -8.95 9.03
N LYS A 116 8.09 -9.86 9.54
CA LYS A 116 8.47 -11.26 9.80
C LYS A 116 9.03 -11.95 8.56
N TYR A 117 8.42 -11.70 7.41
CA TYR A 117 8.80 -12.32 6.14
C TYR A 117 9.62 -11.41 5.22
N GLN A 118 10.05 -10.25 5.71
CA GLN A 118 10.89 -9.28 4.98
C GLN A 118 10.25 -8.77 3.68
N VAL A 119 8.93 -8.60 3.68
CA VAL A 119 8.16 -8.06 2.56
C VAL A 119 8.00 -6.55 2.72
N VAL A 120 8.35 -5.78 1.70
CA VAL A 120 8.16 -4.32 1.69
C VAL A 120 6.72 -3.99 1.27
N VAL A 121 6.10 -3.03 1.96
CA VAL A 121 4.73 -2.60 1.69
C VAL A 121 4.72 -1.33 0.84
N ILE A 122 4.07 -1.39 -0.32
CA ILE A 122 3.70 -0.22 -1.11
C ILE A 122 2.29 0.19 -0.67
N ALA A 123 2.18 1.21 0.17
CA ALA A 123 0.90 1.70 0.67
C ALA A 123 0.32 2.72 -0.33
N ASP A 124 -0.67 2.31 -1.11
CA ASP A 124 -1.43 3.23 -1.96
C ASP A 124 -2.52 3.90 -1.12
N GLU A 125 -2.25 5.14 -0.74
CA GLU A 125 -3.09 5.96 0.12
C GLU A 125 -3.69 7.17 -0.63
N ILE A 126 -3.84 7.07 -1.95
CA ILE A 126 -4.35 8.14 -2.81
C ILE A 126 -5.77 8.61 -2.42
N HIS A 127 -6.55 7.76 -1.75
CA HIS A 127 -7.92 8.05 -1.33
C HIS A 127 -8.02 8.53 0.13
N CYS A 128 -6.92 8.78 0.82
CA CYS A 128 -6.87 9.09 2.26
C CYS A 128 -7.76 10.27 2.71
N ASP A 129 -8.03 11.22 1.84
CA ASP A 129 -8.90 12.38 2.10
C ASP A 129 -10.36 12.17 1.65
N LEU A 130 -10.68 11.04 1.01
CA LEU A 130 -12.02 10.70 0.51
C LEU A 130 -12.71 9.69 1.44
N THR A 131 -12.76 10.00 2.73
CA THR A 131 -13.35 9.17 3.76
C THR A 131 -14.55 9.86 4.39
N ASP A 132 -15.45 9.08 4.99
CA ASP A 132 -16.53 9.64 5.79
C ASP A 132 -15.93 10.46 6.95
N PRO A 133 -16.40 11.70 7.19
CA PRO A 133 -15.89 12.54 8.28
C PRO A 133 -16.02 11.92 9.67
N GLN A 134 -16.87 10.92 9.84
CA GLN A 134 -17.08 10.21 11.11
C GLN A 134 -16.13 9.02 11.31
N VAL A 135 -15.36 8.65 10.28
CA VAL A 135 -14.44 7.51 10.32
C VAL A 135 -13.00 8.01 10.23
N GLU A 136 -12.18 7.63 11.20
CA GLU A 136 -10.77 7.98 11.22
C GLU A 136 -9.99 7.15 10.18
N TYR A 137 -9.36 7.84 9.24
CA TYR A 137 -8.36 7.24 8.37
C TYR A 137 -7.01 7.18 9.10
N ILE A 138 -6.36 6.02 9.05
CA ILE A 138 -5.07 5.76 9.68
C ILE A 138 -4.02 5.49 8.60
N PRO A 139 -3.00 6.35 8.45
CA PRO A 139 -1.87 6.07 7.56
C PRO A 139 -1.12 4.81 8.00
N PHE A 140 -0.78 3.92 7.07
CA PHE A 140 -0.06 2.68 7.42
C PHE A 140 1.26 2.96 8.13
N ALA A 141 2.04 3.92 7.63
CA ALA A 141 3.32 4.31 8.24
C ALA A 141 3.19 4.88 9.67
N SER A 142 2.01 5.40 10.06
CA SER A 142 1.79 5.96 11.40
C SER A 142 1.47 4.91 12.47
N VAL A 143 1.25 3.66 12.09
CA VAL A 143 0.81 2.60 13.01
C VAL A 143 1.90 2.20 13.98
N SER A 144 3.12 2.03 13.49
CA SER A 144 4.31 1.68 14.28
C SER A 144 5.60 2.04 13.52
N SER A 145 6.72 2.07 14.24
CA SER A 145 8.04 2.25 13.61
C SER A 145 8.40 1.11 12.65
N VAL A 146 7.85 -0.07 12.86
CA VAL A 146 8.00 -1.21 11.93
C VAL A 146 7.30 -0.89 10.61
N CYS A 147 6.02 -0.46 10.66
CA CYS A 147 5.25 -0.08 9.48
C CYS A 147 5.91 1.08 8.73
N GLU A 148 6.41 2.08 9.44
CA GLU A 148 7.13 3.21 8.86
C GLU A 148 8.38 2.75 8.09
N ASN A 149 9.21 1.91 8.71
CA ASN A 149 10.50 1.49 8.14
C ASN A 149 10.38 0.53 6.95
N LEU A 150 9.28 -0.22 6.83
CA LEU A 150 9.09 -1.19 5.74
C LEU A 150 8.19 -0.68 4.63
N SER A 151 7.70 0.57 4.70
CA SER A 151 6.72 1.08 3.74
C SER A 151 7.27 2.12 2.77
N VAL A 152 6.65 2.12 1.60
CA VAL A 152 6.70 3.19 0.60
C VAL A 152 5.27 3.70 0.44
N THR A 153 4.97 4.87 1.01
CA THR A 153 3.62 5.45 1.00
C THR A 153 3.42 6.33 -0.21
N CYS A 154 2.40 6.07 -1.01
CA CYS A 154 2.04 6.80 -2.21
C CYS A 154 0.84 7.70 -1.95
N LEU A 155 1.01 9.01 -2.12
CA LEU A 155 0.02 10.05 -1.90
C LEU A 155 -0.12 10.93 -3.13
N ALA A 156 -1.34 11.40 -3.43
CA ALA A 156 -1.55 12.39 -4.47
C ALA A 156 -2.80 13.24 -4.20
N PRO A 157 -2.78 14.53 -4.53
CA PRO A 157 -3.96 15.41 -4.40
C PRO A 157 -5.00 15.15 -5.50
N THR A 158 -4.65 14.32 -6.48
CA THR A 158 -5.38 14.21 -7.76
C THR A 158 -6.79 13.66 -7.61
N LYS A 159 -7.03 12.77 -6.65
CA LYS A 159 -8.38 12.23 -6.38
C LYS A 159 -9.19 13.19 -5.53
N THR A 160 -8.64 13.64 -4.42
CA THR A 160 -9.31 14.55 -3.48
C THR A 160 -9.75 15.85 -4.12
N PHE A 161 -8.92 16.43 -4.98
CA PHE A 161 -9.16 17.76 -5.57
C PHE A 161 -9.52 17.73 -7.06
N ASN A 162 -9.82 16.54 -7.63
CA ASN A 162 -10.14 16.35 -9.04
C ASN A 162 -9.07 16.94 -9.99
N LEU A 163 -7.79 16.66 -9.69
CA LEU A 163 -6.62 17.21 -10.38
C LEU A 163 -5.83 16.15 -11.17
N ALA A 164 -6.49 15.12 -11.68
CA ALA A 164 -5.81 13.99 -12.33
C ALA A 164 -4.91 14.42 -13.50
N GLY A 165 -5.28 15.48 -14.22
CA GLY A 165 -4.50 16.02 -15.33
C GLY A 165 -3.18 16.69 -14.94
N LEU A 166 -2.97 17.04 -13.67
CA LEU A 166 -1.72 17.66 -13.20
C LEU A 166 -0.57 16.67 -13.04
N GLN A 167 -0.85 15.36 -13.07
CA GLN A 167 0.15 14.30 -13.03
C GLN A 167 1.22 14.50 -11.94
N THR A 168 0.77 14.57 -10.69
CA THR A 168 1.64 14.78 -9.53
C THR A 168 1.31 13.80 -8.41
N ALA A 169 2.34 13.27 -7.78
CA ALA A 169 2.26 12.44 -6.57
C ALA A 169 3.48 12.65 -5.69
N ALA A 170 3.29 12.47 -4.39
CA ALA A 170 4.34 12.46 -3.40
C ALA A 170 4.50 11.03 -2.85
N ILE A 171 5.73 10.58 -2.81
CA ILE A 171 6.10 9.26 -2.29
C ILE A 171 6.89 9.48 -1.01
N VAL A 172 6.45 8.90 0.09
CA VAL A 172 7.12 8.99 1.39
C VAL A 172 7.86 7.70 1.67
N VAL A 173 9.17 7.80 1.88
CA VAL A 173 10.05 6.67 2.19
C VAL A 173 10.93 7.05 3.37
N ALA A 174 10.51 6.70 4.58
CA ALA A 174 11.22 7.05 5.81
C ALA A 174 12.55 6.31 5.92
N ASN A 175 12.59 5.05 5.52
CA ASN A 175 13.80 4.22 5.55
C ASN A 175 14.79 4.64 4.44
N PRO A 176 15.99 5.17 4.81
CA PRO A 176 16.96 5.63 3.81
C PRO A 176 17.52 4.49 2.93
N ASN A 177 17.45 3.24 3.38
CA ASN A 177 17.91 2.09 2.59
C ASN A 177 16.91 1.69 1.48
N LEU A 178 15.63 2.10 1.59
CA LEU A 178 14.61 1.90 0.56
C LEU A 178 14.51 3.09 -0.40
N ARG A 179 14.96 4.27 0.02
CA ARG A 179 14.93 5.54 -0.72
C ARG A 179 16.14 5.68 -1.68
#